data_47d6586d28cbdccb86ad2287fd0553c5
#
_entry.id   47d6586d28cbdccb86ad2287fd0553c5
#
_cell.length_a   1.000
_cell.length_b   1.000
_cell.length_c   1.000
_cell.angle_alpha   90.00
_cell.angle_beta   90.00
_cell.angle_gamma   90.00
#
_symmetry.space_group_name_H-M   'P 1'
#
loop_
_entity.id
_entity.type
_entity.pdbx_description
1 polymer ?
#
loop_
_entity_poly.entity_id
_entity_poly.type
_entity_poly.pdbx_seq_one_letter_code
_entity_poly.pdbx_strand_id
1 'polypeptide(L)'
;MSFKLDSGLSADPNQNEIADFWEVECLKRPDKSASILSVRKARAIGDDVQEPDDDDEDFVLEEEDQQVVAELDRRAKGCNGAYPFSLRGKGERLKLTPLDGQREFGYLYLLVATRLNMGSNRVHGGIDGAQLFEEVCALVLRNYLGRNAKSVVFGTGAQGGFHGKLESLCKELTEMTLLPRFHSITYAPQDDDLDVVAWIPFSDGMASNL
;
A
#
# COMPACT_ATOMS: atom_id res chain seq x y z
N MET A 1 1.88 -5.48 24.20
CA MET A 1 2.49 -6.05 22.98
C MET A 1 3.20 -4.93 22.27
N SER A 2 4.51 -5.05 22.03
CA SER A 2 5.28 -4.02 21.31
C SER A 2 5.22 -4.37 19.82
N PHE A 3 4.58 -3.52 19.02
CA PHE A 3 4.65 -3.62 17.56
C PHE A 3 6.06 -3.27 17.10
N LYS A 4 6.75 -4.19 16.46
CA LYS A 4 7.98 -3.89 15.74
C LYS A 4 7.59 -3.65 14.29
N LEU A 5 7.53 -2.37 13.88
CA LEU A 5 7.53 -2.02 12.47
C LEU A 5 8.89 -2.43 11.91
N ASP A 6 8.88 -3.28 10.91
CA ASP A 6 10.09 -3.50 10.12
C ASP A 6 10.34 -2.24 9.30
N SER A 7 11.35 -1.49 9.68
CA SER A 7 11.64 -0.16 9.15
C SER A 7 12.94 -0.14 8.36
N GLY A 8 13.40 -1.30 7.90
CA GLY A 8 14.50 -1.39 6.96
C GLY A 8 14.09 -0.96 5.55
N LEU A 9 15.02 -0.39 4.80
CA LEU A 9 14.93 -0.29 3.35
C LEU A 9 15.47 -1.58 2.73
N SER A 10 14.93 -1.98 1.58
CA SER A 10 15.51 -3.05 0.78
C SER A 10 16.91 -2.67 0.27
N ALA A 11 17.66 -3.62 -0.28
CA ALA A 11 18.99 -3.36 -0.80
C ALA A 11 18.98 -2.41 -2.02
N ASP A 12 17.86 -2.36 -2.75
CA ASP A 12 17.65 -1.45 -3.90
C ASP A 12 16.24 -0.85 -3.79
N PRO A 13 16.04 0.13 -2.90
CA PRO A 13 14.72 0.66 -2.60
C PRO A 13 14.26 1.60 -3.72
N ASN A 14 13.04 1.40 -4.19
CA ASN A 14 12.41 2.35 -5.09
C ASN A 14 11.89 3.59 -4.34
N GLN A 15 11.51 4.64 -5.09
CA GLN A 15 11.07 5.91 -4.54
C GLN A 15 9.86 5.79 -3.62
N ASN A 16 8.91 4.87 -3.91
CA ASN A 16 7.76 4.65 -3.06
C ASN A 16 8.16 4.04 -1.71
N GLU A 17 9.08 3.08 -1.73
CA GLU A 17 9.60 2.44 -0.52
C GLU A 17 10.33 3.44 0.36
N ILE A 18 11.10 4.33 -0.25
CA ILE A 18 11.82 5.38 0.48
C ILE A 18 10.85 6.41 1.07
N ALA A 19 9.83 6.82 0.32
CA ALA A 19 8.80 7.71 0.83
C ALA A 19 8.05 7.10 2.02
N ASP A 20 7.63 5.82 1.92
CA ASP A 20 7.02 5.08 3.03
C ASP A 20 7.94 5.02 4.25
N PHE A 21 9.23 4.75 4.03
CA PHE A 21 10.21 4.74 5.11
C PHE A 21 10.27 6.09 5.82
N TRP A 22 10.32 7.20 5.09
CA TRP A 22 10.38 8.54 5.67
C TRP A 22 9.11 8.88 6.46
N GLU A 23 7.95 8.54 5.93
CA GLU A 23 6.67 8.72 6.62
C GLU A 23 6.61 7.91 7.93
N VAL A 24 7.08 6.65 7.90
CA VAL A 24 7.12 5.79 9.11
C VAL A 24 8.14 6.32 10.13
N GLU A 25 9.31 6.79 9.69
CA GLU A 25 10.29 7.43 10.58
C GLU A 25 9.70 8.67 11.25
N CYS A 26 8.93 9.49 10.51
CA CYS A 26 8.21 10.62 11.06
C CYS A 26 7.22 10.17 12.17
N LEU A 27 6.48 9.08 11.96
CA LEU A 27 5.54 8.55 12.96
C LEU A 27 6.22 8.02 14.23
N LYS A 28 7.42 7.47 14.12
CA LYS A 28 8.15 6.89 15.26
C LYS A 28 8.71 7.95 16.20
N ARG A 29 9.11 9.10 15.69
CA ARG A 29 9.71 10.17 16.48
C ARG A 29 8.69 10.82 17.40
N PRO A 30 9.10 11.21 18.63
CA PRO A 30 8.20 11.85 19.59
C PRO A 30 7.58 13.16 19.06
N ASP A 31 8.38 13.96 18.33
CA ASP A 31 8.00 15.26 17.73
C ASP A 31 7.20 15.11 16.42
N LYS A 32 7.00 13.85 15.97
CA LYS A 32 6.30 13.54 14.72
C LYS A 32 6.90 14.26 13.51
N SER A 33 8.24 14.32 13.47
CA SER A 33 8.99 14.97 12.41
C SER A 33 10.25 14.17 12.10
N ALA A 34 10.62 14.05 10.82
CA ALA A 34 11.82 13.37 10.36
C ALA A 34 12.54 14.17 9.27
N SER A 35 13.86 14.28 9.38
CA SER A 35 14.70 14.89 8.35
C SER A 35 14.95 13.92 7.20
N ILE A 36 15.18 14.45 5.98
CA ILE A 36 15.63 13.69 4.83
C ILE A 36 16.96 12.95 5.09
N LEU A 37 17.78 13.46 5.99
CA LEU A 37 19.01 12.79 6.39
C LEU A 37 18.79 11.43 7.06
N SER A 38 17.65 11.23 7.72
CA SER A 38 17.31 9.90 8.23
C SER A 38 17.14 8.89 7.10
N VAL A 39 16.68 9.35 5.94
CA VAL A 39 16.58 8.57 4.70
C VAL A 39 17.96 8.29 4.13
N ARG A 40 18.81 9.32 4.03
CA ARG A 40 20.21 9.16 3.57
C ARG A 40 20.98 8.18 4.44
N LYS A 41 20.87 8.29 5.76
CA LYS A 41 21.47 7.32 6.71
C LYS A 41 20.99 5.89 6.48
N ALA A 42 19.71 5.70 6.22
CA ALA A 42 19.15 4.37 5.99
C ALA A 42 19.63 3.75 4.66
N ARG A 43 19.93 4.58 3.66
CA ARG A 43 20.51 4.16 2.36
C ARG A 43 22.00 3.89 2.45
N ALA A 44 22.74 4.78 3.13
CA ALA A 44 24.17 4.65 3.33
C ALA A 44 24.43 3.61 4.44
N ILE A 45 24.48 2.32 4.09
CA ILE A 45 24.86 1.26 5.00
C ILE A 45 26.34 1.49 5.36
N GLY A 46 26.60 2.29 6.41
CA GLY A 46 27.93 2.41 7.01
C GLY A 46 28.57 3.80 7.11
N ASP A 47 27.98 4.86 6.59
CA ASP A 47 28.57 6.19 6.70
C ASP A 47 28.00 7.00 7.87
N ASP A 48 28.91 7.61 8.66
CA ASP A 48 28.60 8.55 9.75
C ASP A 48 28.07 9.87 9.16
N VAL A 49 26.81 9.88 8.77
CA VAL A 49 26.11 11.11 8.35
C VAL A 49 25.63 11.82 9.62
N GLN A 50 26.22 12.96 9.94
CA GLN A 50 25.71 13.82 11.02
C GLN A 50 24.37 14.45 10.63
N GLU A 51 23.45 14.53 11.60
CA GLU A 51 22.22 15.32 11.37
C GLU A 51 22.62 16.82 11.34
N PRO A 52 22.24 17.58 10.29
CA PRO A 52 22.49 19.02 10.29
C PRO A 52 21.67 19.64 11.41
N ASP A 53 22.23 20.69 12.01
CA ASP A 53 21.48 21.59 12.88
C ASP A 53 20.34 22.24 12.08
N ASP A 54 19.25 22.58 12.77
CA ASP A 54 18.01 23.10 12.15
C ASP A 54 18.21 24.46 11.40
N ASP A 55 19.38 25.06 11.50
CA ASP A 55 19.74 26.39 10.96
C ASP A 55 20.72 26.35 9.78
N ASP A 56 20.97 25.18 9.17
CA ASP A 56 21.91 25.10 8.03
C ASP A 56 21.27 25.73 6.78
N GLU A 57 21.58 27.02 6.54
CA GLU A 57 21.09 27.81 5.39
C GLU A 57 21.55 27.25 4.03
N ASP A 58 22.59 26.41 4.01
CA ASP A 58 23.23 25.85 2.82
C ASP A 58 22.82 24.41 2.48
N PHE A 59 21.78 23.85 3.16
CA PHE A 59 21.33 22.49 2.86
C PHE A 59 20.79 22.38 1.42
N VAL A 60 21.38 21.49 0.64
CA VAL A 60 20.98 21.23 -0.76
C VAL A 60 20.43 19.80 -0.88
N LEU A 61 19.21 19.69 -1.44
CA LEU A 61 18.66 18.41 -1.81
C LEU A 61 19.39 17.83 -3.01
N GLU A 62 19.88 16.62 -2.90
CA GLU A 62 20.43 15.84 -4.00
C GLU A 62 19.32 15.41 -4.98
N GLU A 63 19.68 15.01 -6.18
CA GLU A 63 18.71 14.60 -7.20
C GLU A 63 17.78 13.48 -6.72
N GLU A 64 18.33 12.51 -5.99
CA GLU A 64 17.56 11.40 -5.41
C GLU A 64 16.57 11.87 -4.35
N ASP A 65 16.95 12.83 -3.50
CA ASP A 65 16.04 13.41 -2.50
C ASP A 65 14.90 14.16 -3.16
N GLN A 66 15.21 14.90 -4.26
CA GLN A 66 14.18 15.60 -5.04
C GLN A 66 13.14 14.65 -5.61
N GLN A 67 13.54 13.43 -6.01
CA GLN A 67 12.62 12.43 -6.50
C GLN A 67 11.70 11.92 -5.37
N VAL A 68 12.22 11.72 -4.16
CA VAL A 68 11.40 11.33 -3.00
C VAL A 68 10.44 12.44 -2.59
N VAL A 69 10.92 13.69 -2.59
CA VAL A 69 10.07 14.87 -2.33
C VAL A 69 8.95 14.98 -3.36
N ALA A 70 9.26 14.76 -4.64
CA ALA A 70 8.26 14.76 -5.72
C ALA A 70 7.21 13.66 -5.54
N GLU A 71 7.61 12.47 -5.04
CA GLU A 71 6.68 11.38 -4.73
C GLU A 71 5.75 11.76 -3.57
N LEU A 72 6.26 12.39 -2.50
CA LEU A 72 5.42 12.87 -1.39
C LEU A 72 4.44 13.95 -1.85
N ASP A 73 4.86 14.85 -2.72
CA ASP A 73 3.98 15.86 -3.32
C ASP A 73 2.90 15.22 -4.20
N ARG A 74 3.24 14.18 -4.96
CA ARG A 74 2.28 13.41 -5.75
C ARG A 74 1.22 12.76 -4.85
N ARG A 75 1.64 12.16 -3.72
CA ARG A 75 0.75 11.58 -2.72
C ARG A 75 -0.18 12.63 -2.12
N ALA A 76 0.37 13.77 -1.72
CA ALA A 76 -0.40 14.87 -1.14
C ALA A 76 -1.50 15.37 -2.10
N LYS A 77 -1.17 15.51 -3.39
CA LYS A 77 -2.13 15.88 -4.44
C LYS A 77 -3.18 14.80 -4.66
N GLY A 78 -2.77 13.52 -4.71
CA GLY A 78 -3.65 12.39 -4.95
C GLY A 78 -4.65 12.14 -3.81
N CYS A 79 -4.26 12.45 -2.57
CA CYS A 79 -5.11 12.25 -1.39
C CYS A 79 -6.18 13.33 -1.19
N ASN A 80 -6.24 14.35 -2.02
CA ASN A 80 -7.27 15.40 -1.99
C ASN A 80 -7.52 15.96 -0.56
N GLY A 81 -6.47 16.37 0.12
CA GLY A 81 -6.51 16.93 1.47
C GLY A 81 -6.50 15.91 2.62
N ALA A 82 -6.50 14.62 2.32
CA ALA A 82 -6.42 13.55 3.33
C ALA A 82 -4.99 13.06 3.60
N TYR A 83 -3.98 13.69 3.01
CA TYR A 83 -2.58 13.35 3.26
C TYR A 83 -2.13 13.90 4.61
N PRO A 84 -1.68 13.03 5.54
CA PRO A 84 -1.44 13.44 6.91
C PRO A 84 -0.08 14.08 7.18
N PHE A 85 0.75 14.26 6.16
CA PHE A 85 2.09 14.82 6.31
C PHE A 85 2.24 16.13 5.53
N SER A 86 3.20 16.95 5.95
CA SER A 86 3.60 18.16 5.26
C SER A 86 5.11 18.29 5.21
N LEU A 87 5.64 18.66 4.05
CA LEU A 87 7.05 19.05 3.90
C LEU A 87 7.28 20.42 4.50
N ARG A 88 8.41 20.59 5.19
CA ARG A 88 8.87 21.82 5.82
C ARG A 88 10.28 22.16 5.33
N GLY A 89 10.63 23.44 5.48
CA GLY A 89 11.85 23.95 4.88
C GLY A 89 11.76 23.87 3.34
N LYS A 90 12.86 23.63 2.67
CA LYS A 90 12.92 23.41 1.21
C LYS A 90 12.73 21.93 0.82
N GLY A 91 11.95 21.17 1.59
CA GLY A 91 11.79 19.73 1.41
C GLY A 91 12.70 18.88 2.32
N GLU A 92 13.33 19.51 3.29
CA GLU A 92 14.34 18.89 4.17
C GLU A 92 13.72 18.05 5.29
N ARG A 93 12.49 18.38 5.68
CA ARG A 93 11.84 17.79 6.84
C ARG A 93 10.39 17.43 6.55
N LEU A 94 10.02 16.22 6.89
CA LEU A 94 8.64 15.76 6.87
C LEU A 94 8.04 15.87 8.27
N LYS A 95 6.81 16.36 8.38
CA LYS A 95 6.10 16.51 9.66
C LYS A 95 4.67 15.98 9.52
N LEU A 96 4.23 15.22 10.53
CA LEU A 96 2.83 14.85 10.68
C LEU A 96 2.01 16.11 11.01
N THR A 97 0.93 16.32 10.27
CA THR A 97 -0.04 17.40 10.56
C THR A 97 -1.05 16.93 11.60
N PRO A 98 -1.74 17.85 12.32
CA PRO A 98 -2.86 17.47 13.14
C PRO A 98 -3.89 16.66 12.34
N LEU A 99 -4.38 15.58 12.92
CA LEU A 99 -5.33 14.68 12.26
C LEU A 99 -6.75 15.13 12.60
N ASP A 100 -7.44 15.71 11.64
CA ASP A 100 -8.77 16.29 11.82
C ASP A 100 -9.91 15.37 11.39
N GLY A 101 -9.58 14.26 10.70
CA GLY A 101 -10.59 13.42 10.10
C GLY A 101 -10.26 11.94 9.99
N GLN A 102 -11.28 11.15 9.64
CA GLN A 102 -11.14 9.70 9.45
C GLN A 102 -10.31 9.34 8.21
N ARG A 103 -10.19 10.26 7.24
CA ARG A 103 -9.48 10.00 5.98
C ARG A 103 -7.97 9.90 6.19
N GLU A 104 -7.41 10.77 7.03
CA GLU A 104 -6.00 10.77 7.39
C GLU A 104 -5.63 9.49 8.15
N PHE A 105 -6.52 9.00 9.01
CA PHE A 105 -6.34 7.72 9.69
C PHE A 105 -6.33 6.54 8.69
N GLY A 106 -7.15 6.61 7.64
CA GLY A 106 -7.14 5.61 6.57
C GLY A 106 -5.79 5.53 5.87
N TYR A 107 -5.19 6.68 5.56
CA TYR A 107 -3.84 6.74 4.98
C TYR A 107 -2.79 6.12 5.91
N LEU A 108 -2.77 6.57 7.17
CA LEU A 108 -1.80 6.05 8.17
C LEU A 108 -1.97 4.56 8.39
N TYR A 109 -3.21 4.08 8.40
CA TYR A 109 -3.49 2.66 8.52
C TYR A 109 -2.90 1.86 7.35
N LEU A 110 -3.13 2.29 6.10
CA LEU A 110 -2.59 1.63 4.91
C LEU A 110 -1.05 1.67 4.89
N LEU A 111 -0.45 2.81 5.23
CA LEU A 111 1.00 2.94 5.35
C LEU A 111 1.59 1.93 6.35
N VAL A 112 1.00 1.85 7.54
CA VAL A 112 1.45 0.91 8.59
C VAL A 112 1.21 -0.54 8.17
N ALA A 113 0.05 -0.85 7.59
CA ALA A 113 -0.29 -2.19 7.12
C ALA A 113 0.69 -2.68 6.04
N THR A 114 1.04 -1.83 5.07
CA THR A 114 2.02 -2.14 4.03
C THR A 114 3.39 -2.49 4.63
N ARG A 115 3.81 -1.77 5.67
CA ARG A 115 5.10 -2.01 6.34
C ARG A 115 5.09 -3.23 7.25
N LEU A 116 3.97 -3.57 7.86
CA LEU A 116 3.83 -4.80 8.66
C LEU A 116 3.89 -6.06 7.79
N ASN A 117 3.54 -5.97 6.52
CA ASN A 117 3.54 -7.09 5.58
C ASN A 117 4.89 -7.38 4.93
N MET A 118 5.87 -6.50 5.06
CA MET A 118 7.20 -6.66 4.46
C MET A 118 8.10 -7.64 5.23
N GLY A 119 7.59 -8.70 5.81
CA GLY A 119 8.39 -9.67 6.55
C GLY A 119 7.62 -10.90 7.02
N SER A 120 8.25 -11.70 7.88
CA SER A 120 7.70 -12.94 8.45
C SER A 120 6.47 -12.74 9.38
N ASN A 121 6.08 -11.50 9.66
CA ASN A 121 5.01 -11.14 10.61
C ASN A 121 3.77 -10.59 9.90
N ARG A 122 3.32 -11.27 8.87
CA ARG A 122 2.15 -10.91 8.08
C ARG A 122 0.86 -10.76 8.90
N VAL A 123 0.70 -11.54 9.97
CA VAL A 123 -0.48 -11.51 10.84
C VAL A 123 -0.15 -10.82 12.16
N HIS A 124 -0.84 -9.73 12.48
CA HIS A 124 -0.67 -8.98 13.72
C HIS A 124 -2.01 -8.80 14.45
N GLY A 125 -2.06 -9.19 15.72
CA GLY A 125 -3.29 -9.08 16.51
C GLY A 125 -4.49 -9.87 15.93
N GLY A 126 -4.24 -10.92 15.16
CA GLY A 126 -5.25 -11.70 14.47
C GLY A 126 -5.71 -11.11 13.13
N ILE A 127 -5.09 -10.02 12.67
CA ILE A 127 -5.41 -9.37 11.39
C ILE A 127 -4.28 -9.69 10.40
N ASP A 128 -4.64 -10.29 9.26
CA ASP A 128 -3.76 -10.42 8.10
C ASP A 128 -3.85 -9.13 7.29
N GLY A 129 -2.76 -8.36 7.28
CA GLY A 129 -2.75 -7.05 6.61
C GLY A 129 -2.87 -7.16 5.09
N ALA A 130 -2.34 -8.23 4.47
CA ALA A 130 -2.48 -8.45 3.02
C ALA A 130 -3.93 -8.72 2.67
N GLN A 131 -4.58 -9.66 3.37
CA GLN A 131 -5.99 -9.95 3.18
C GLN A 131 -6.87 -8.70 3.36
N LEU A 132 -6.60 -7.93 4.39
CA LEU A 132 -7.35 -6.70 4.64
C LEU A 132 -7.14 -5.66 3.53
N PHE A 133 -5.93 -5.57 2.97
CA PHE A 133 -5.65 -4.69 1.83
C PHE A 133 -6.44 -5.14 0.58
N GLU A 134 -6.48 -6.43 0.30
CA GLU A 134 -7.29 -7.00 -0.78
C GLU A 134 -8.79 -6.68 -0.61
N GLU A 135 -9.31 -6.80 0.62
CA GLU A 135 -10.71 -6.44 0.96
C GLU A 135 -10.97 -4.94 0.74
N VAL A 136 -10.03 -4.07 1.13
CA VAL A 136 -10.10 -2.62 0.87
C VAL A 136 -10.09 -2.34 -0.62
N CYS A 137 -9.22 -3.00 -1.40
CA CYS A 137 -9.19 -2.87 -2.85
C CYS A 137 -10.52 -3.29 -3.50
N ALA A 138 -11.09 -4.41 -3.06
CA ALA A 138 -12.39 -4.87 -3.55
C ALA A 138 -13.50 -3.85 -3.27
N LEU A 139 -13.50 -3.24 -2.08
CA LEU A 139 -14.46 -2.20 -1.71
C LEU A 139 -14.28 -0.93 -2.53
N VAL A 140 -13.03 -0.50 -2.75
CA VAL A 140 -12.70 0.68 -3.57
C VAL A 140 -13.15 0.48 -5.01
N LEU A 141 -12.83 -0.66 -5.62
CA LEU A 141 -13.24 -0.97 -6.99
C LEU A 141 -14.76 -1.02 -7.13
N ARG A 142 -15.46 -1.65 -6.19
CA ARG A 142 -16.92 -1.69 -6.18
C ARG A 142 -17.53 -0.28 -6.10
N ASN A 143 -16.99 0.59 -5.25
CA ASN A 143 -17.47 1.97 -5.13
C ASN A 143 -17.13 2.80 -6.36
N TYR A 144 -15.97 2.58 -6.99
CA TYR A 144 -15.55 3.25 -8.21
C TYR A 144 -16.47 2.91 -9.39
N LEU A 145 -16.83 1.63 -9.53
CA LEU A 145 -17.73 1.16 -10.59
C LEU A 145 -19.20 1.57 -10.36
N GLY A 146 -19.59 1.84 -9.11
CA GLY A 146 -20.91 2.37 -8.79
C GLY A 146 -21.83 1.39 -8.06
N ARG A 147 -23.08 1.83 -7.81
CA ARG A 147 -24.01 1.16 -6.88
C ARG A 147 -24.36 -0.30 -7.20
N ASN A 148 -24.32 -0.67 -8.48
CA ASN A 148 -24.66 -2.02 -8.91
C ASN A 148 -23.45 -2.93 -9.06
N ALA A 149 -22.24 -2.41 -8.80
CA ALA A 149 -21.03 -3.19 -8.95
C ALA A 149 -20.91 -4.26 -7.86
N LYS A 150 -20.35 -5.38 -8.25
CA LYS A 150 -19.94 -6.48 -7.39
C LYS A 150 -18.42 -6.56 -7.36
N SER A 151 -17.86 -7.13 -6.33
CA SER A 151 -16.44 -7.42 -6.23
C SER A 151 -16.19 -8.71 -5.46
N VAL A 152 -15.10 -9.39 -5.80
CA VAL A 152 -14.65 -10.63 -5.17
C VAL A 152 -13.14 -10.54 -4.94
N VAL A 153 -12.67 -11.01 -3.78
CA VAL A 153 -11.26 -11.14 -3.45
C VAL A 153 -10.76 -12.52 -3.86
N PHE A 154 -9.71 -12.55 -4.67
CA PHE A 154 -9.04 -13.78 -5.11
C PHE A 154 -7.81 -14.15 -4.30
N GLY A 155 -7.23 -13.21 -3.54
CA GLY A 155 -5.98 -13.35 -2.81
C GLY A 155 -5.81 -14.62 -1.98
N THR A 156 -4.60 -14.89 -1.56
CA THR A 156 -4.12 -16.16 -0.99
C THR A 156 -4.77 -16.58 0.33
N GLY A 157 -5.48 -15.69 1.02
CA GLY A 157 -6.07 -15.94 2.34
C GLY A 157 -7.49 -16.53 2.35
N ALA A 158 -8.21 -16.51 1.22
CA ALA A 158 -9.60 -16.94 1.20
C ALA A 158 -9.74 -18.47 1.08
N GLN A 159 -10.69 -19.04 1.83
CA GLN A 159 -10.99 -20.48 1.82
C GLN A 159 -11.41 -20.94 0.42
N GLY A 160 -10.90 -22.11 0.00
CA GLY A 160 -11.37 -22.79 -1.23
C GLY A 160 -10.37 -22.94 -2.37
N GLY A 161 -9.18 -22.35 -2.25
CA GLY A 161 -8.17 -22.38 -3.34
C GLY A 161 -8.60 -21.61 -4.60
N PHE A 162 -7.66 -21.29 -5.48
CA PHE A 162 -7.89 -20.51 -6.70
C PHE A 162 -9.00 -21.11 -7.60
N HIS A 163 -8.99 -22.41 -7.80
CA HIS A 163 -10.00 -23.11 -8.62
C HIS A 163 -11.43 -22.98 -8.07
N GLY A 164 -11.62 -23.15 -6.77
CA GLY A 164 -12.95 -23.03 -6.16
C GLY A 164 -13.50 -21.60 -6.24
N LYS A 165 -12.62 -20.60 -6.10
CA LYS A 165 -12.98 -19.18 -6.26
C LYS A 165 -13.34 -18.85 -7.71
N LEU A 166 -12.55 -19.32 -8.67
CA LEU A 166 -12.82 -19.15 -10.09
C LEU A 166 -14.14 -19.81 -10.50
N GLU A 167 -14.41 -21.00 -10.01
CA GLU A 167 -15.69 -21.70 -10.26
C GLU A 167 -16.89 -20.96 -9.65
N SER A 168 -16.71 -20.39 -8.44
CA SER A 168 -17.72 -19.56 -7.80
C SER A 168 -17.96 -18.27 -8.58
N LEU A 169 -16.89 -17.61 -9.05
CA LEU A 169 -16.99 -16.42 -9.90
C LEU A 169 -17.72 -16.72 -11.20
N CYS A 170 -17.34 -17.81 -11.91
CA CYS A 170 -18.01 -18.21 -13.15
C CYS A 170 -19.52 -18.45 -12.93
N LYS A 171 -19.89 -19.09 -11.80
CA LYS A 171 -21.31 -19.27 -11.44
C LYS A 171 -22.01 -17.94 -11.19
N GLU A 172 -21.34 -17.01 -10.53
CA GLU A 172 -21.91 -15.69 -10.22
C GLU A 172 -22.02 -14.79 -11.45
N LEU A 173 -21.11 -14.95 -12.39
CA LEU A 173 -21.13 -14.27 -13.69
C LEU A 173 -22.08 -14.95 -14.69
N THR A 174 -22.72 -16.06 -14.32
CA THR A 174 -23.51 -16.91 -15.21
C THR A 174 -22.75 -17.36 -16.46
N GLU A 175 -21.43 -17.33 -16.39
CA GLU A 175 -20.55 -17.84 -17.43
C GLU A 175 -20.57 -19.38 -17.45
N MET A 176 -20.38 -19.95 -18.62
CA MET A 176 -20.33 -21.41 -18.76
C MET A 176 -19.19 -22.00 -17.93
N THR A 177 -19.45 -23.17 -17.35
CA THR A 177 -18.48 -23.99 -16.61
C THR A 177 -17.10 -23.94 -17.25
N LEU A 178 -16.07 -23.77 -16.43
CA LEU A 178 -14.65 -23.77 -16.87
C LEU A 178 -14.40 -24.81 -17.95
N LEU A 179 -13.83 -24.38 -19.06
CA LEU A 179 -13.49 -25.28 -20.16
C LEU A 179 -12.60 -26.42 -19.66
N PRO A 180 -12.80 -27.68 -20.14
CA PRO A 180 -12.06 -28.84 -19.66
C PRO A 180 -10.53 -28.69 -19.68
N ARG A 181 -9.99 -27.84 -20.57
CA ARG A 181 -8.55 -27.54 -20.63
C ARG A 181 -7.98 -26.91 -19.35
N PHE A 182 -8.80 -26.28 -18.51
CA PHE A 182 -8.35 -25.74 -17.23
C PHE A 182 -8.23 -26.82 -16.15
N HIS A 183 -8.86 -27.99 -16.34
CA HIS A 183 -8.72 -29.15 -15.44
C HIS A 183 -7.43 -29.96 -15.70
N SER A 184 -6.72 -29.70 -16.81
CA SER A 184 -5.50 -30.44 -17.19
C SER A 184 -4.21 -29.71 -16.81
N ILE A 185 -4.29 -28.55 -16.15
CA ILE A 185 -3.11 -27.82 -15.68
C ILE A 185 -2.58 -28.52 -14.44
N THR A 186 -1.52 -29.30 -14.61
CA THR A 186 -0.83 -30.10 -13.59
C THR A 186 0.03 -29.24 -12.65
N TYR A 187 0.15 -27.96 -12.89
CA TYR A 187 0.79 -27.01 -11.99
C TYR A 187 -0.23 -26.56 -10.95
N ALA A 188 0.18 -26.54 -9.67
CA ALA A 188 -0.59 -25.85 -8.66
C ALA A 188 -0.79 -24.42 -9.17
N PRO A 189 -2.03 -24.00 -9.47
CA PRO A 189 -2.24 -22.66 -9.98
C PRO A 189 -1.82 -21.70 -8.86
N GLN A 190 -0.71 -21.03 -9.08
CA GLN A 190 -0.45 -19.78 -8.41
C GLN A 190 -1.53 -18.83 -8.92
N ASP A 191 -1.97 -17.94 -8.09
CA ASP A 191 -3.06 -16.99 -8.34
C ASP A 191 -2.84 -16.02 -9.50
N ASP A 192 -1.79 -16.21 -10.32
CA ASP A 192 -1.38 -15.38 -11.45
C ASP A 192 -1.47 -13.87 -11.14
N ASP A 193 -1.15 -13.49 -9.87
CA ASP A 193 -1.20 -12.12 -9.35
C ASP A 193 -2.60 -11.46 -9.41
N LEU A 194 -3.68 -12.27 -9.48
CA LEU A 194 -5.05 -11.78 -9.47
C LEU A 194 -5.59 -11.70 -8.04
N ASP A 195 -5.54 -10.52 -7.45
CA ASP A 195 -5.97 -10.30 -6.07
C ASP A 195 -7.46 -9.99 -5.95
N VAL A 196 -8.01 -9.18 -6.87
CA VAL A 196 -9.39 -8.69 -6.81
C VAL A 196 -10.02 -8.60 -8.18
N VAL A 197 -11.30 -9.01 -8.27
CA VAL A 197 -12.13 -8.80 -9.46
C VAL A 197 -13.35 -7.96 -9.08
N ALA A 198 -13.68 -6.99 -9.90
CA ALA A 198 -14.92 -6.22 -9.77
C ALA A 198 -15.59 -6.04 -11.12
N TRP A 199 -16.92 -6.07 -11.13
CA TRP A 199 -17.72 -5.94 -12.37
C TRP A 199 -19.07 -5.27 -12.11
N ILE A 200 -19.67 -4.79 -13.19
CA ILE A 200 -21.06 -4.33 -13.21
C ILE A 200 -21.89 -5.41 -13.90
N PRO A 201 -22.82 -6.09 -13.22
CA PRO A 201 -23.70 -7.03 -13.89
C PRO A 201 -24.63 -6.29 -14.86
N PHE A 202 -24.93 -6.90 -15.99
CA PHE A 202 -25.99 -6.44 -16.89
C PHE A 202 -27.36 -6.52 -16.21
N SER A 203 -28.37 -5.86 -16.78
CA SER A 203 -29.76 -5.87 -16.29
C SER A 203 -30.38 -7.26 -16.25
N ASP A 204 -29.88 -8.20 -17.05
CA ASP A 204 -30.24 -9.61 -17.08
C ASP A 204 -29.48 -10.48 -16.06
N GLY A 205 -28.58 -9.86 -15.28
CA GLY A 205 -27.73 -10.53 -14.29
C GLY A 205 -26.44 -11.13 -14.85
N MET A 206 -26.21 -11.07 -16.15
CA MET A 206 -24.98 -11.49 -16.80
C MET A 206 -23.85 -10.46 -16.52
N ALA A 207 -22.59 -10.90 -16.55
CA ALA A 207 -21.50 -9.96 -16.53
C ALA A 207 -21.33 -9.27 -17.87
N SER A 208 -20.94 -7.98 -17.85
CA SER A 208 -20.49 -7.32 -19.07
C SER A 208 -19.25 -8.05 -19.61
N ASN A 209 -19.23 -8.38 -20.88
CA ASN A 209 -17.98 -8.78 -21.51
C ASN A 209 -16.98 -7.63 -21.32
N LEU A 210 -15.91 -7.94 -20.60
CA LEU A 210 -14.76 -7.08 -20.45
C LEU A 210 -13.95 -7.08 -21.74
#